data_594f2aa8f4e0a4f8e96a63c64ee999cb
#
_entry.id   594f2aa8f4e0a4f8e96a63c64ee999cb
#
_cell.length_a   1.000
_cell.length_b   1.000
_cell.length_c   1.000
_cell.angle_alpha   90.00
_cell.angle_beta   90.00
_cell.angle_gamma   90.00
#
_symmetry.space_group_name_H-M   'P 1'
#
loop_
_entity.id
_entity.type
_entity.pdbx_description
1 polymer ?
#
loop_
_entity_poly.entity_id
_entity_poly.type
_entity_poly.pdbx_seq_one_letter_code
_entity_poly.pdbx_strand_id
1 'polypeptide(L)'
;MPLDKNFNKRKLDAEIVKNEGIPFQLEAINEVRINKSAVEKRCASATNRRTVKKHNQVAWLLKAITCMDLTTLSGDDTESRVVRLCNKAKTPLRNDLLKKLGIEDLNIKVGGICVYHQFIRTALGALQGSTIPVVAVSTGFPAGHTPKKTKITEIKESIRSGAQEIDIVISRRHVLSGNWKKLYDEVSEYKEASGTACLKTILATGELGTLKNVKKAALICMMAGANFIKTSTGKESINATLPFTLVMCRAIREYRECTGFEVGYKPAGGISSAKDCLSHMMLVKEELGSKWLHPSLFRVGASSLLSDIERQIEHFVTGQYSSFNLSLIHI
;
A
#
# COMPACT_ATOMS: atom_id res chain seq x y z
N MET A 1 5.82 -1.58 -32.55
CA MET A 1 4.99 -0.36 -32.46
C MET A 1 5.37 0.33 -31.17
N PRO A 2 5.90 1.55 -31.16
CA PRO A 2 6.27 2.23 -29.93
C PRO A 2 5.01 2.49 -29.08
N LEU A 3 5.15 2.33 -27.78
CA LEU A 3 4.13 2.67 -26.80
C LEU A 3 3.73 4.15 -26.98
N ASP A 4 2.43 4.43 -27.09
CA ASP A 4 1.93 5.79 -27.21
C ASP A 4 2.31 6.61 -25.97
N LYS A 5 3.30 7.50 -26.13
CA LYS A 5 3.84 8.36 -25.08
C LYS A 5 2.81 9.36 -24.52
N ASN A 6 1.68 9.55 -25.20
CA ASN A 6 0.63 10.51 -24.83
C ASN A 6 -0.48 9.93 -23.94
N PHE A 7 -0.50 8.62 -23.70
CA PHE A 7 -1.57 7.98 -22.92
C PHE A 7 -1.61 8.39 -21.44
N ASN A 8 -0.52 8.87 -20.88
CA ASN A 8 -0.36 9.17 -19.44
C ASN A 8 -0.53 10.65 -19.05
N LYS A 9 -0.53 11.62 -19.98
CA LYS A 9 -0.51 13.05 -19.61
C LYS A 9 -1.87 13.72 -19.49
N ARG A 10 -2.93 13.17 -20.04
CA ARG A 10 -4.19 13.93 -20.25
C ARG A 10 -5.31 13.70 -19.21
N LYS A 11 -5.19 12.83 -18.20
CA LYS A 11 -6.27 12.53 -17.22
C LYS A 11 -5.84 12.29 -15.77
N LEU A 12 -4.59 12.52 -15.40
CA LEU A 12 -4.08 12.21 -14.06
C LEU A 12 -3.96 13.43 -13.11
N ASP A 13 -4.16 14.64 -13.61
CA ASP A 13 -3.96 15.88 -12.85
C ASP A 13 -5.24 16.42 -12.17
N ALA A 14 -6.27 15.60 -12.00
CA ALA A 14 -7.36 16.00 -11.11
C ALA A 14 -6.82 15.93 -9.66
N GLU A 15 -6.78 17.08 -9.01
CA GLU A 15 -6.33 17.23 -7.62
C GLU A 15 -7.02 16.19 -6.71
N ILE A 16 -6.21 15.52 -5.88
CA ILE A 16 -6.73 14.52 -4.93
C ILE A 16 -7.39 15.26 -3.77
N VAL A 17 -8.68 14.99 -3.55
CA VAL A 17 -9.41 15.52 -2.42
C VAL A 17 -9.00 14.76 -1.15
N LYS A 18 -8.05 15.35 -0.41
CA LYS A 18 -7.48 14.75 0.80
C LYS A 18 -8.55 14.53 1.88
N ASN A 19 -8.47 13.39 2.55
CA ASN A 19 -9.37 13.07 3.64
C ASN A 19 -9.01 13.84 4.91
N GLU A 20 -9.92 14.69 5.36
CA GLU A 20 -9.83 15.43 6.63
C GLU A 20 -10.54 14.70 7.77
N GLY A 21 -11.31 13.65 7.44
CA GLY A 21 -12.17 12.94 8.37
C GLY A 21 -13.55 13.58 8.51
N ILE A 22 -14.42 12.86 9.18
CA ILE A 22 -15.78 13.31 9.54
C ILE A 22 -16.10 12.86 10.97
N PRO A 23 -17.08 13.47 11.65
CA PRO A 23 -17.54 13.01 12.95
C PRO A 23 -17.96 11.54 12.94
N PHE A 24 -17.74 10.86 14.05
CA PHE A 24 -18.11 9.45 14.21
C PHE A 24 -19.62 9.22 14.05
N GLN A 25 -20.01 8.29 13.19
CA GLN A 25 -21.40 7.95 12.86
C GLN A 25 -21.69 6.49 13.23
N LEU A 26 -22.18 6.25 14.45
CA LEU A 26 -22.43 4.90 14.97
C LEU A 26 -23.52 4.16 14.16
N GLU A 27 -24.58 4.86 13.77
CA GLU A 27 -25.70 4.29 12.99
C GLU A 27 -25.18 3.71 11.67
N ALA A 28 -24.40 4.47 10.91
CA ALA A 28 -23.79 4.01 9.65
C ALA A 28 -22.92 2.76 9.85
N ILE A 29 -22.18 2.70 10.96
CA ILE A 29 -21.37 1.52 11.30
C ILE A 29 -22.25 0.31 11.65
N ASN A 30 -23.38 0.51 12.33
CA ASN A 30 -24.28 -0.58 12.70
C ASN A 30 -25.01 -1.16 11.48
N GLU A 31 -25.30 -0.35 10.49
CA GLU A 31 -25.97 -0.75 9.23
C GLU A 31 -25.09 -1.54 8.28
N VAL A 32 -23.78 -1.59 8.48
CA VAL A 32 -22.85 -2.32 7.61
C VAL A 32 -23.31 -3.79 7.43
N ARG A 33 -23.48 -4.19 6.18
CA ARG A 33 -23.79 -5.56 5.76
C ARG A 33 -22.74 -6.06 4.79
N ILE A 34 -22.43 -7.34 4.85
CA ILE A 34 -21.55 -8.05 3.92
C ILE A 34 -22.16 -9.41 3.57
N ASN A 35 -22.30 -9.65 2.28
CA ASN A 35 -22.59 -10.99 1.77
C ASN A 35 -21.27 -11.67 1.41
N LYS A 36 -20.78 -12.55 2.29
CA LYS A 36 -19.50 -13.25 2.14
C LYS A 36 -19.44 -14.04 0.84
N SER A 37 -20.49 -14.84 0.54
CA SER A 37 -20.54 -15.68 -0.67
C SER A 37 -20.48 -14.85 -1.95
N ALA A 38 -21.15 -13.68 -1.99
CA ALA A 38 -21.07 -12.77 -3.13
C ALA A 38 -19.67 -12.18 -3.30
N VAL A 39 -18.98 -11.84 -2.20
CA VAL A 39 -17.59 -11.37 -2.22
C VAL A 39 -16.67 -12.44 -2.79
N GLU A 40 -16.75 -13.68 -2.29
CA GLU A 40 -15.92 -14.81 -2.73
C GLU A 40 -16.16 -15.12 -4.22
N LYS A 41 -17.42 -15.20 -4.68
CA LYS A 41 -17.76 -15.40 -6.10
C LYS A 41 -17.22 -14.28 -6.98
N ARG A 42 -17.29 -13.03 -6.54
CA ARG A 42 -16.77 -11.89 -7.30
C ARG A 42 -15.25 -11.99 -7.44
N CYS A 43 -14.53 -12.31 -6.38
CA CYS A 43 -13.09 -12.49 -6.41
C CYS A 43 -12.67 -13.64 -7.35
N ALA A 44 -13.31 -14.80 -7.23
CA ALA A 44 -13.05 -15.94 -8.10
C ALA A 44 -13.32 -15.61 -9.58
N SER A 45 -14.42 -14.91 -9.87
CA SER A 45 -14.73 -14.52 -11.25
C SER A 45 -13.74 -13.48 -11.82
N ALA A 46 -13.23 -12.57 -10.99
CA ALA A 46 -12.29 -11.53 -11.43
C ALA A 46 -10.97 -12.13 -11.91
N THR A 47 -10.41 -13.08 -11.17
CA THR A 47 -9.15 -13.75 -11.52
C THR A 47 -9.23 -14.62 -12.77
N ASN A 48 -10.42 -15.17 -13.07
CA ASN A 48 -10.63 -16.07 -14.20
C ASN A 48 -10.99 -15.36 -15.52
N ARG A 49 -11.47 -14.12 -15.46
CA ARG A 49 -12.00 -13.42 -16.63
C ARG A 49 -10.98 -12.61 -17.42
N ARG A 50 -9.92 -12.14 -16.78
CA ARG A 50 -8.98 -11.18 -17.38
C ARG A 50 -7.55 -11.56 -17.10
N THR A 51 -6.81 -11.85 -18.15
CA THR A 51 -5.35 -11.95 -18.12
C THR A 51 -4.77 -10.77 -18.90
N VAL A 52 -3.91 -10.00 -18.23
CA VAL A 52 -3.11 -8.96 -18.90
C VAL A 52 -1.92 -9.65 -19.52
N LYS A 53 -1.68 -9.46 -20.83
CA LYS A 53 -0.62 -10.16 -21.59
C LYS A 53 0.24 -9.19 -22.39
N LYS A 54 1.44 -9.62 -22.75
CA LYS A 54 2.38 -8.94 -23.64
C LYS A 54 2.66 -7.49 -23.18
N HIS A 55 2.61 -6.52 -24.11
CA HIS A 55 2.87 -5.10 -23.82
C HIS A 55 2.00 -4.52 -22.72
N ASN A 56 0.72 -4.91 -22.67
CA ASN A 56 -0.16 -4.46 -21.59
C ASN A 56 0.28 -4.98 -20.22
N GLN A 57 0.79 -6.21 -20.15
CA GLN A 57 1.33 -6.74 -18.91
C GLN A 57 2.55 -5.93 -18.43
N VAL A 58 3.47 -5.63 -19.35
CA VAL A 58 4.64 -4.78 -19.03
C VAL A 58 4.20 -3.41 -18.50
N ALA A 59 3.26 -2.74 -19.17
CA ALA A 59 2.76 -1.45 -18.73
C ALA A 59 2.14 -1.51 -17.30
N TRP A 60 1.39 -2.56 -16.99
CA TRP A 60 0.85 -2.78 -15.66
C TRP A 60 1.92 -3.10 -14.61
N LEU A 61 2.96 -3.86 -14.98
CA LEU A 61 4.09 -4.16 -14.10
C LEU A 61 4.92 -2.91 -13.80
N LEU A 62 5.16 -2.06 -14.80
CA LEU A 62 5.80 -0.76 -14.60
C LEU A 62 4.97 0.12 -13.65
N LYS A 63 3.66 0.13 -13.82
CA LYS A 63 2.74 0.84 -12.92
C LYS A 63 2.78 0.25 -11.51
N ALA A 64 2.87 -1.08 -11.35
CA ALA A 64 3.00 -1.73 -10.05
C ALA A 64 4.28 -1.27 -9.33
N ILE A 65 5.40 -1.16 -10.03
CA ILE A 65 6.65 -0.63 -9.47
C ILE A 65 6.44 0.77 -8.90
N THR A 66 5.81 1.67 -9.66
CA THR A 66 5.58 3.06 -9.20
C THR A 66 4.65 3.16 -7.99
N CYS A 67 3.86 2.13 -7.73
CA CYS A 67 2.96 2.05 -6.57
C CYS A 67 3.51 1.16 -5.44
N MET A 68 4.75 0.69 -5.53
CA MET A 68 5.33 -0.20 -4.51
C MET A 68 5.90 0.59 -3.33
N ASP A 69 5.52 0.23 -2.11
CA ASP A 69 6.27 0.57 -0.90
C ASP A 69 7.27 -0.57 -0.67
N LEU A 70 8.51 -0.35 -1.11
CA LEU A 70 9.56 -1.34 -0.94
C LEU A 70 9.96 -1.41 0.53
N THR A 71 9.79 -2.56 1.14
CA THR A 71 9.68 -2.72 2.59
C THR A 71 10.76 -3.65 3.13
N THR A 72 11.43 -3.23 4.22
CA THR A 72 12.18 -4.11 5.10
C THR A 72 11.79 -3.84 6.55
N LEU A 73 11.33 -4.90 7.25
CA LEU A 73 10.82 -4.84 8.64
C LEU A 73 11.22 -6.12 9.37
N SER A 74 12.48 -6.49 9.23
CA SER A 74 13.10 -7.61 9.94
C SER A 74 13.82 -7.14 11.20
N GLY A 75 13.87 -7.98 12.22
CA GLY A 75 14.57 -7.65 13.46
C GLY A 75 16.11 -7.61 13.31
N ASP A 76 16.62 -8.16 12.21
CA ASP A 76 18.03 -8.19 11.81
C ASP A 76 18.40 -7.15 10.74
N ASP A 77 17.53 -6.17 10.49
CA ASP A 77 17.82 -5.09 9.55
C ASP A 77 19.02 -4.27 10.02
N THR A 78 19.83 -3.83 9.05
CA THR A 78 21.00 -2.98 9.24
C THR A 78 20.95 -1.76 8.35
N GLU A 79 21.71 -0.71 8.68
CA GLU A 79 21.85 0.49 7.84
C GLU A 79 22.27 0.14 6.41
N SER A 80 23.21 -0.79 6.24
CA SER A 80 23.68 -1.24 4.93
C SER A 80 22.58 -1.87 4.10
N ARG A 81 21.69 -2.67 4.74
CA ARG A 81 20.53 -3.28 4.08
C ARG A 81 19.54 -2.21 3.64
N VAL A 82 19.29 -1.21 4.49
CA VAL A 82 18.39 -0.09 4.15
C VAL A 82 18.97 0.76 3.03
N VAL A 83 20.27 1.08 3.02
CA VAL A 83 20.94 1.81 1.92
C VAL A 83 20.79 1.05 0.60
N ARG A 84 21.03 -0.27 0.58
CA ARG A 84 20.83 -1.09 -0.63
C ARG A 84 19.40 -1.06 -1.13
N LEU A 85 18.43 -1.16 -0.20
CA LEU A 85 17.00 -1.08 -0.51
C LEU A 85 16.64 0.27 -1.16
N CYS A 86 17.16 1.38 -0.62
CA CYS A 86 16.97 2.72 -1.15
C CYS A 86 17.58 2.89 -2.55
N ASN A 87 18.78 2.34 -2.79
CA ASN A 87 19.38 2.36 -4.11
C ASN A 87 18.56 1.55 -5.13
N LYS A 88 18.06 0.38 -4.74
CA LYS A 88 17.14 -0.40 -5.59
C LYS A 88 15.83 0.35 -5.84
N ALA A 89 15.34 1.12 -4.88
CA ALA A 89 14.15 1.94 -5.04
C ALA A 89 14.31 3.07 -6.07
N LYS A 90 15.48 3.68 -6.14
CA LYS A 90 15.79 4.73 -7.12
C LYS A 90 15.95 4.18 -8.54
N THR A 91 16.47 2.96 -8.67
CA THR A 91 16.72 2.27 -9.94
C THR A 91 16.15 0.85 -9.89
N PRO A 92 14.80 0.72 -9.90
CA PRO A 92 14.15 -0.58 -9.68
C PRO A 92 14.33 -1.57 -10.82
N LEU A 93 14.68 -1.08 -12.02
CA LEU A 93 14.95 -1.88 -13.22
C LEU A 93 16.33 -1.60 -13.77
N ARG A 94 16.93 -2.60 -14.37
CA ARG A 94 18.23 -2.47 -15.06
C ARG A 94 18.10 -1.55 -16.28
N ASN A 95 19.13 -0.74 -16.52
CA ASN A 95 19.15 0.21 -17.63
C ASN A 95 19.07 -0.45 -19.01
N ASP A 96 19.65 -1.66 -19.18
CA ASP A 96 19.58 -2.39 -20.44
C ASP A 96 18.14 -2.80 -20.80
N LEU A 97 17.29 -3.12 -19.78
CA LEU A 97 15.87 -3.40 -19.98
C LEU A 97 15.09 -2.13 -20.34
N LEU A 98 15.37 -1.02 -19.65
CA LEU A 98 14.75 0.28 -19.95
C LEU A 98 15.04 0.72 -21.39
N LYS A 99 16.32 0.58 -21.86
CA LYS A 99 16.75 0.87 -23.22
C LYS A 99 16.02 0.02 -24.24
N LYS A 100 15.98 -1.30 -24.05
CA LYS A 100 15.29 -2.23 -24.95
C LYS A 100 13.78 -1.96 -25.03
N LEU A 101 13.17 -1.43 -23.96
CA LEU A 101 11.78 -1.02 -23.95
C LEU A 101 11.55 0.39 -24.50
N GLY A 102 12.59 1.20 -24.67
CA GLY A 102 12.52 2.61 -25.10
C GLY A 102 11.80 3.52 -24.10
N ILE A 103 12.02 3.31 -22.81
CA ILE A 103 11.31 3.99 -21.71
C ILE A 103 12.25 4.64 -20.68
N GLU A 104 13.50 4.91 -21.03
CA GLU A 104 14.48 5.54 -20.13
C GLU A 104 13.97 6.88 -19.60
N ASP A 105 13.26 7.65 -20.42
CA ASP A 105 12.70 8.96 -20.08
C ASP A 105 11.61 8.90 -19.01
N LEU A 106 11.02 7.73 -18.73
CA LEU A 106 9.93 7.61 -17.74
C LEU A 106 10.41 7.72 -16.30
N ASN A 107 11.74 7.66 -16.06
CA ASN A 107 12.32 7.78 -14.72
C ASN A 107 11.60 6.95 -13.65
N ILE A 108 11.40 5.65 -13.94
CA ILE A 108 10.64 4.73 -13.09
C ILE A 108 11.30 4.61 -11.71
N LYS A 109 10.53 4.89 -10.66
CA LYS A 109 10.94 4.77 -9.25
C LYS A 109 9.83 4.08 -8.47
N VAL A 110 10.14 3.53 -7.30
CA VAL A 110 9.10 2.99 -6.41
C VAL A 110 8.31 4.09 -5.72
N GLY A 111 7.15 3.74 -5.19
CA GLY A 111 6.22 4.68 -4.53
C GLY A 111 6.67 5.13 -3.14
N GLY A 112 7.45 4.31 -2.42
CA GLY A 112 7.96 4.63 -1.09
C GLY A 112 8.94 3.59 -0.57
N ILE A 113 9.67 3.95 0.49
CA ILE A 113 10.52 3.05 1.29
C ILE A 113 9.92 2.90 2.67
N CYS A 114 9.60 1.67 3.07
CA CYS A 114 8.99 1.40 4.36
C CYS A 114 9.98 0.70 5.30
N VAL A 115 10.25 1.34 6.44
CA VAL A 115 11.27 0.91 7.43
C VAL A 115 10.76 1.09 8.86
N TYR A 116 11.49 0.54 9.83
CA TYR A 116 11.34 0.91 11.24
C TYR A 116 11.86 2.33 11.50
N HIS A 117 11.33 2.99 12.51
CA HIS A 117 11.64 4.38 12.85
C HIS A 117 13.14 4.65 13.08
N GLN A 118 13.92 3.71 13.59
CA GLN A 118 15.36 3.88 13.78
C GLN A 118 16.14 4.07 12.46
N PHE A 119 15.61 3.60 11.32
CA PHE A 119 16.27 3.69 10.01
C PHE A 119 15.81 4.86 9.15
N ILE A 120 14.94 5.74 9.66
CA ILE A 120 14.40 6.87 8.90
C ILE A 120 15.55 7.77 8.38
N ARG A 121 16.49 8.15 9.24
CA ARG A 121 17.61 9.02 8.86
C ARG A 121 18.54 8.35 7.84
N THR A 122 18.82 7.07 8.00
CA THR A 122 19.59 6.27 7.04
C THR A 122 18.91 6.25 5.68
N ALA A 123 17.59 6.00 5.64
CA ALA A 123 16.82 6.00 4.40
C ALA A 123 16.80 7.38 3.74
N LEU A 124 16.59 8.46 4.50
CA LEU A 124 16.61 9.83 3.98
C LEU A 124 17.95 10.19 3.36
N GLY A 125 19.06 9.85 4.04
CA GLY A 125 20.42 10.09 3.50
C GLY A 125 20.65 9.34 2.18
N ALA A 126 20.22 8.05 2.11
CA ALA A 126 20.36 7.22 0.92
C ALA A 126 19.43 7.66 -0.24
N LEU A 127 18.30 8.30 0.07
CA LEU A 127 17.33 8.82 -0.90
C LEU A 127 17.57 10.29 -1.29
N GLN A 128 18.63 10.91 -0.81
CA GLN A 128 18.93 12.30 -1.13
C GLN A 128 18.90 12.55 -2.65
N GLY A 129 18.25 13.64 -3.07
CA GLY A 129 18.01 13.95 -4.49
C GLY A 129 16.87 13.15 -5.14
N SER A 130 16.16 12.30 -4.39
CA SER A 130 14.98 11.57 -4.86
C SER A 130 13.69 12.14 -4.26
N THR A 131 12.58 11.91 -4.95
CA THR A 131 11.22 12.25 -4.46
C THR A 131 10.52 11.07 -3.77
N ILE A 132 11.21 9.96 -3.54
CA ILE A 132 10.65 8.77 -2.90
C ILE A 132 10.43 9.06 -1.42
N PRO A 133 9.21 8.96 -0.88
CA PRO A 133 8.94 9.21 0.53
C PRO A 133 9.47 8.08 1.43
N VAL A 134 9.89 8.45 2.63
CA VAL A 134 10.19 7.51 3.71
C VAL A 134 8.94 7.28 4.53
N VAL A 135 8.54 6.02 4.63
CA VAL A 135 7.40 5.51 5.38
C VAL A 135 7.90 4.85 6.65
N ALA A 136 7.41 5.24 7.81
CA ALA A 136 7.74 4.58 9.07
C ALA A 136 6.56 3.77 9.60
N VAL A 137 6.78 2.51 9.98
CA VAL A 137 5.81 1.76 10.77
C VAL A 137 5.82 2.24 12.21
N SER A 138 4.66 2.27 12.87
CA SER A 138 4.50 2.89 14.18
C SER A 138 3.42 2.23 15.03
N THR A 139 3.22 2.76 16.23
CA THR A 139 2.21 2.36 17.21
C THR A 139 2.41 0.95 17.77
N GLY A 140 3.68 0.59 17.99
CA GLY A 140 4.05 -0.71 18.51
C GLY A 140 3.91 -1.83 17.47
N PHE A 141 4.24 -1.51 16.22
CA PHE A 141 4.25 -2.48 15.13
C PHE A 141 5.10 -3.73 15.47
N PRO A 142 4.66 -4.98 15.16
CA PRO A 142 3.41 -5.30 14.45
C PRO A 142 2.20 -5.53 15.36
N ALA A 143 2.39 -5.75 16.65
CA ALA A 143 1.32 -6.18 17.57
C ALA A 143 0.37 -5.06 18.00
N GLY A 144 0.83 -3.81 18.06
CA GLY A 144 0.00 -2.67 18.46
C GLY A 144 -0.37 -2.64 19.95
N HIS A 145 0.40 -3.31 20.83
CA HIS A 145 0.06 -3.46 22.26
C HIS A 145 0.80 -2.52 23.21
N THR A 146 1.57 -1.57 22.68
CA THR A 146 2.24 -0.57 23.53
C THR A 146 1.23 0.42 24.12
N PRO A 147 1.55 1.05 25.28
CA PRO A 147 0.69 2.08 25.86
C PRO A 147 0.43 3.25 24.91
N LYS A 148 -0.76 3.84 24.96
CA LYS A 148 -1.18 4.92 24.06
C LYS A 148 -0.19 6.10 24.04
N LYS A 149 0.29 6.55 25.19
CA LYS A 149 1.28 7.64 25.28
C LYS A 149 2.55 7.31 24.47
N THR A 150 3.04 6.07 24.57
CA THR A 150 4.22 5.60 23.83
C THR A 150 3.95 5.60 22.32
N LYS A 151 2.78 5.14 21.88
CA LYS A 151 2.38 5.15 20.47
C LYS A 151 2.37 6.56 19.86
N ILE A 152 1.82 7.54 20.59
CA ILE A 152 1.81 8.94 20.17
C ILE A 152 3.23 9.51 20.10
N THR A 153 4.07 9.21 21.09
CA THR A 153 5.47 9.62 21.09
C THR A 153 6.22 9.01 19.88
N GLU A 154 6.02 7.73 19.61
CA GLU A 154 6.62 7.03 18.47
C GLU A 154 6.27 7.70 17.12
N ILE A 155 5.00 8.08 16.92
CA ILE A 155 4.58 8.83 15.73
C ILE A 155 5.33 10.16 15.63
N LYS A 156 5.32 10.95 16.70
CA LYS A 156 5.95 12.28 16.72
C LYS A 156 7.46 12.21 16.48
N GLU A 157 8.14 11.24 17.09
CA GLU A 157 9.59 11.04 16.89
C GLU A 157 9.91 10.58 15.46
N SER A 158 9.07 9.73 14.86
CA SER A 158 9.23 9.33 13.46
C SER A 158 9.14 10.55 12.53
N ILE A 159 8.18 11.46 12.76
CA ILE A 159 8.01 12.69 11.98
C ILE A 159 9.20 13.65 12.20
N ARG A 160 9.64 13.85 13.45
CA ARG A 160 10.83 14.66 13.76
C ARG A 160 12.10 14.12 13.10
N SER A 161 12.18 12.80 12.92
CA SER A 161 13.27 12.14 12.19
C SER A 161 13.16 12.29 10.68
N GLY A 162 12.05 12.84 10.16
CA GLY A 162 11.83 13.17 8.76
C GLY A 162 10.96 12.20 7.95
N ALA A 163 10.24 11.28 8.60
CA ALA A 163 9.27 10.44 7.90
C ALA A 163 8.14 11.29 7.30
N GLN A 164 7.83 11.09 6.02
CA GLN A 164 6.73 11.77 5.34
C GLN A 164 5.41 10.99 5.43
N GLU A 165 5.49 9.70 5.71
CA GLU A 165 4.33 8.82 5.79
C GLU A 165 4.46 7.90 7.01
N ILE A 166 3.35 7.66 7.70
CA ILE A 166 3.30 6.84 8.93
C ILE A 166 2.28 5.73 8.75
N ASP A 167 2.73 4.48 8.86
CA ASP A 167 1.88 3.29 8.84
C ASP A 167 1.61 2.86 10.29
N ILE A 168 0.46 3.24 10.86
CA ILE A 168 0.06 2.88 12.23
C ILE A 168 -0.67 1.53 12.26
N VAL A 169 -0.55 0.80 13.36
CA VAL A 169 -1.36 -0.40 13.64
C VAL A 169 -2.48 -0.04 14.60
N ILE A 170 -3.74 -0.35 14.21
CA ILE A 170 -4.90 -0.15 15.08
C ILE A 170 -4.90 -1.14 16.26
N SER A 171 -5.53 -0.78 17.36
CA SER A 171 -5.79 -1.71 18.46
C SER A 171 -6.94 -2.66 18.11
N ARG A 172 -6.59 -3.85 17.55
CA ARG A 172 -7.56 -4.89 17.11
C ARG A 172 -8.59 -5.25 18.16
N ARG A 173 -8.21 -5.17 19.46
CA ARG A 173 -9.13 -5.38 20.59
C ARG A 173 -10.39 -4.53 20.52
N HIS A 174 -10.30 -3.28 20.04
CA HIS A 174 -11.47 -2.41 19.92
C HIS A 174 -12.46 -2.92 18.86
N VAL A 175 -11.95 -3.48 17.76
CA VAL A 175 -12.76 -4.11 16.72
C VAL A 175 -13.43 -5.39 17.24
N LEU A 176 -12.63 -6.27 17.87
CA LEU A 176 -13.09 -7.59 18.33
C LEU A 176 -14.12 -7.49 19.48
N SER A 177 -14.02 -6.44 20.30
CA SER A 177 -14.98 -6.17 21.38
C SER A 177 -16.11 -5.21 20.99
N GLY A 178 -16.18 -4.78 19.71
CA GLY A 178 -17.24 -3.86 19.24
C GLY A 178 -17.13 -2.43 19.77
N ASN A 179 -15.98 -2.04 20.32
CA ASN A 179 -15.73 -0.70 20.86
C ASN A 179 -15.39 0.32 19.76
N TRP A 180 -16.34 0.55 18.85
CA TRP A 180 -16.14 1.33 17.63
C TRP A 180 -15.73 2.78 17.89
N LYS A 181 -16.33 3.42 18.90
CA LYS A 181 -15.98 4.80 19.30
C LYS A 181 -14.53 4.90 19.79
N LYS A 182 -14.07 3.91 20.56
CA LYS A 182 -12.67 3.90 21.03
C LYS A 182 -11.67 3.71 19.87
N LEU A 183 -12.04 2.94 18.85
CA LEU A 183 -11.23 2.83 17.64
C LEU A 183 -11.15 4.16 16.90
N TYR A 184 -12.29 4.85 16.74
CA TYR A 184 -12.33 6.17 16.12
C TYR A 184 -11.44 7.18 16.88
N ASP A 185 -11.61 7.28 18.20
CA ASP A 185 -10.85 8.22 19.04
C ASP A 185 -9.34 7.93 18.99
N GLU A 186 -8.98 6.64 19.04
CA GLU A 186 -7.58 6.22 18.92
C GLU A 186 -6.95 6.69 17.59
N VAL A 187 -7.62 6.45 16.46
CA VAL A 187 -7.10 6.80 15.14
C VAL A 187 -7.11 8.32 14.92
N SER A 188 -8.12 9.03 15.44
CA SER A 188 -8.17 10.49 15.39
C SER A 188 -6.98 11.14 16.11
N GLU A 189 -6.62 10.64 17.30
CA GLU A 189 -5.43 11.12 18.02
C GLU A 189 -4.12 10.80 17.27
N TYR A 190 -4.05 9.65 16.59
CA TYR A 190 -2.89 9.33 15.74
C TYR A 190 -2.83 10.25 14.52
N LYS A 191 -3.98 10.60 13.94
CA LYS A 191 -4.06 11.57 12.84
C LYS A 191 -3.56 12.94 13.27
N GLU A 192 -4.00 13.41 14.42
CA GLU A 192 -3.52 14.68 14.99
C GLU A 192 -2.02 14.65 15.26
N ALA A 193 -1.51 13.56 15.86
CA ALA A 193 -0.09 13.38 16.12
C ALA A 193 0.75 13.31 14.84
N SER A 194 0.17 12.86 13.74
CA SER A 194 0.83 12.76 12.43
C SER A 194 0.93 14.10 11.68
N GLY A 195 0.18 15.13 12.09
CA GLY A 195 0.18 16.44 11.45
C GLY A 195 -0.07 16.36 9.95
N THR A 196 0.88 16.87 9.15
CA THR A 196 0.80 16.88 7.69
C THR A 196 1.24 15.57 7.02
N ALA A 197 1.85 14.64 7.78
CA ALA A 197 2.29 13.37 7.24
C ALA A 197 1.10 12.51 6.77
N CYS A 198 1.34 11.70 5.73
CA CYS A 198 0.35 10.77 5.23
C CYS A 198 0.15 9.62 6.22
N LEU A 199 -1.03 9.57 6.85
CA LEU A 199 -1.40 8.50 7.78
C LEU A 199 -2.01 7.32 7.04
N LYS A 200 -1.42 6.13 7.22
CA LYS A 200 -1.97 4.86 6.73
C LYS A 200 -2.31 3.96 7.91
N THR A 201 -3.53 3.45 7.96
CA THR A 201 -4.01 2.62 9.06
C THR A 201 -3.96 1.14 8.70
N ILE A 202 -3.11 0.37 9.38
CA ILE A 202 -3.02 -1.09 9.25
C ILE A 202 -4.14 -1.72 10.07
N LEU A 203 -5.06 -2.38 9.40
CA LEU A 203 -6.23 -3.01 10.03
C LEU A 203 -5.91 -4.40 10.61
N ALA A 204 -4.87 -5.09 10.11
CA ALA A 204 -4.58 -6.50 10.39
C ALA A 204 -5.80 -7.40 10.05
N THR A 205 -6.24 -7.31 8.80
CA THR A 205 -7.53 -7.84 8.32
C THR A 205 -7.75 -9.33 8.62
N GLY A 206 -6.68 -10.14 8.61
CA GLY A 206 -6.73 -11.57 8.93
C GLY A 206 -7.09 -11.88 10.38
N GLU A 207 -6.92 -10.90 11.30
CA GLU A 207 -7.19 -11.06 12.73
C GLU A 207 -8.50 -10.39 13.20
N LEU A 208 -9.29 -9.81 12.29
CA LEU A 208 -10.55 -9.14 12.64
C LEU A 208 -11.78 -10.07 12.66
N GLY A 209 -11.58 -11.36 12.39
CA GLY A 209 -12.59 -12.41 12.48
C GLY A 209 -13.59 -12.45 11.32
N THR A 210 -14.10 -11.33 10.83
CA THR A 210 -15.12 -11.29 9.77
C THR A 210 -14.89 -10.17 8.76
N LEU A 211 -15.32 -10.36 7.51
CA LEU A 211 -15.33 -9.31 6.49
C LEU A 211 -16.18 -8.09 6.90
N LYS A 212 -17.21 -8.31 7.73
CA LYS A 212 -18.03 -7.24 8.29
C LYS A 212 -17.20 -6.34 9.22
N ASN A 213 -16.39 -6.93 10.09
CA ASN A 213 -15.48 -6.19 10.98
C ASN A 213 -14.41 -5.43 10.18
N VAL A 214 -13.87 -6.04 9.11
CA VAL A 214 -12.93 -5.38 8.21
C VAL A 214 -13.55 -4.13 7.59
N LYS A 215 -14.78 -4.22 7.06
CA LYS A 215 -15.48 -3.06 6.49
C LYS A 215 -15.75 -1.98 7.54
N LYS A 216 -16.22 -2.35 8.73
CA LYS A 216 -16.47 -1.40 9.83
C LYS A 216 -15.19 -0.69 10.27
N ALA A 217 -14.11 -1.43 10.49
CA ALA A 217 -12.82 -0.85 10.85
C ALA A 217 -12.28 0.09 9.77
N ALA A 218 -12.40 -0.28 8.48
CA ALA A 218 -12.01 0.56 7.36
C ALA A 218 -12.78 1.89 7.36
N LEU A 219 -14.11 1.86 7.47
CA LEU A 219 -14.94 3.06 7.51
C LEU A 219 -14.58 3.96 8.71
N ILE A 220 -14.39 3.38 9.90
CA ILE A 220 -14.04 4.14 11.10
C ILE A 220 -12.68 4.80 10.96
N CYS A 221 -11.67 4.10 10.42
CA CYS A 221 -10.36 4.69 10.18
C CYS A 221 -10.44 5.86 9.17
N MET A 222 -11.26 5.73 8.13
CA MET A 222 -11.49 6.82 7.17
C MET A 222 -12.22 7.99 7.82
N MET A 223 -13.28 7.76 8.62
CA MET A 223 -13.95 8.80 9.40
C MET A 223 -12.97 9.53 10.33
N ALA A 224 -12.00 8.83 10.91
CA ALA A 224 -10.99 9.42 11.78
C ALA A 224 -9.86 10.16 11.03
N GLY A 225 -9.95 10.31 9.70
CA GLY A 225 -9.00 11.09 8.90
C GLY A 225 -7.82 10.31 8.33
N ALA A 226 -7.86 8.97 8.31
CA ALA A 226 -6.82 8.19 7.63
C ALA A 226 -6.72 8.54 6.15
N ASN A 227 -5.50 8.75 5.64
CA ASN A 227 -5.26 9.00 4.22
C ASN A 227 -5.21 7.70 3.40
N PHE A 228 -4.84 6.59 4.04
CA PHE A 228 -4.87 5.25 3.47
C PHE A 228 -5.41 4.25 4.48
N ILE A 229 -6.08 3.22 3.98
CA ILE A 229 -6.33 1.99 4.73
C ILE A 229 -5.44 0.87 4.18
N LYS A 230 -4.75 0.15 5.08
CA LYS A 230 -3.80 -0.92 4.76
C LYS A 230 -4.30 -2.24 5.32
N THR A 231 -4.12 -3.33 4.59
CA THR A 231 -4.63 -4.64 5.03
C THR A 231 -3.93 -5.16 6.28
N SER A 232 -2.60 -5.27 6.25
CA SER A 232 -1.87 -6.13 7.18
C SER A 232 -0.48 -5.58 7.52
N THR A 233 0.12 -6.09 8.58
CA THR A 233 1.53 -5.83 8.93
C THR A 233 2.50 -6.68 8.09
N GLY A 234 2.02 -7.80 7.56
CA GLY A 234 2.84 -8.84 6.93
C GLY A 234 3.36 -9.89 7.92
N LYS A 235 2.99 -9.78 9.20
CA LYS A 235 3.38 -10.71 10.27
C LYS A 235 2.23 -11.59 10.77
N GLU A 236 1.01 -11.35 10.28
CA GLU A 236 -0.16 -12.20 10.54
C GLU A 236 -0.11 -13.50 9.72
N SER A 237 -0.83 -14.52 10.16
CA SER A 237 -0.98 -15.79 9.42
C SER A 237 -1.74 -15.61 8.10
N ILE A 238 -2.72 -14.70 8.07
CA ILE A 238 -3.47 -14.34 6.87
C ILE A 238 -3.31 -12.84 6.65
N ASN A 239 -2.73 -12.46 5.52
CA ASN A 239 -2.45 -11.08 5.16
C ASN A 239 -3.40 -10.58 4.04
N ALA A 240 -2.88 -9.89 3.03
CA ALA A 240 -3.69 -9.40 1.91
C ALA A 240 -4.32 -10.55 1.12
N THR A 241 -5.65 -10.53 0.98
CA THR A 241 -6.41 -11.44 0.12
C THR A 241 -7.33 -10.64 -0.79
N LEU A 242 -7.76 -11.22 -1.91
CA LEU A 242 -8.70 -10.54 -2.82
C LEU A 242 -10.05 -10.22 -2.15
N PRO A 243 -10.64 -11.09 -1.27
CA PRO A 243 -11.82 -10.72 -0.50
C PRO A 243 -11.63 -9.49 0.39
N PHE A 244 -10.49 -9.35 1.08
CA PHE A 244 -10.20 -8.14 1.85
C PHE A 244 -10.06 -6.91 0.94
N THR A 245 -9.33 -7.05 -0.18
CA THR A 245 -9.21 -5.98 -1.18
C THR A 245 -10.57 -5.51 -1.67
N LEU A 246 -11.45 -6.43 -2.06
CA LEU A 246 -12.77 -6.10 -2.57
C LEU A 246 -13.62 -5.35 -1.53
N VAL A 247 -13.62 -5.84 -0.29
CA VAL A 247 -14.39 -5.22 0.80
C VAL A 247 -13.86 -3.84 1.15
N MET A 248 -12.54 -3.66 1.21
CA MET A 248 -11.91 -2.38 1.52
C MET A 248 -12.09 -1.37 0.38
N CYS A 249 -11.96 -1.78 -0.89
CA CYS A 249 -12.23 -0.91 -2.03
C CYS A 249 -13.69 -0.44 -2.06
N ARG A 250 -14.63 -1.32 -1.74
CA ARG A 250 -16.05 -0.94 -1.63
C ARG A 250 -16.31 0.02 -0.47
N ALA A 251 -15.63 -0.15 0.66
CA ALA A 251 -15.71 0.80 1.76
C ALA A 251 -15.17 2.19 1.35
N ILE A 252 -14.05 2.25 0.62
CA ILE A 252 -13.50 3.50 0.06
C ILE A 252 -14.50 4.15 -0.89
N ARG A 253 -15.11 3.37 -1.80
CA ARG A 253 -16.10 3.89 -2.75
C ARG A 253 -17.31 4.49 -2.04
N GLU A 254 -17.91 3.75 -1.12
CA GLU A 254 -19.04 4.22 -0.32
C GLU A 254 -18.69 5.49 0.47
N TYR A 255 -17.53 5.52 1.11
CA TYR A 255 -17.06 6.68 1.85
C TYR A 255 -16.89 7.91 0.94
N ARG A 256 -16.29 7.72 -0.24
CA ARG A 256 -16.13 8.79 -1.24
C ARG A 256 -17.47 9.30 -1.77
N GLU A 257 -18.41 8.40 -2.04
CA GLU A 257 -19.76 8.77 -2.51
C GLU A 257 -20.50 9.65 -1.49
N CYS A 258 -20.28 9.42 -0.20
CA CYS A 258 -20.89 10.19 0.89
C CYS A 258 -20.17 11.50 1.22
N THR A 259 -18.83 11.54 1.09
CA THR A 259 -18.02 12.65 1.62
C THR A 259 -17.28 13.45 0.55
N GLY A 260 -17.09 12.88 -0.63
CA GLY A 260 -16.20 13.43 -1.66
C GLY A 260 -14.71 13.16 -1.43
N PHE A 261 -14.28 12.72 -0.24
CA PHE A 261 -12.89 12.47 0.08
C PHE A 261 -12.33 11.22 -0.61
N GLU A 262 -11.06 11.28 -1.00
CA GLU A 262 -10.35 10.20 -1.66
C GLU A 262 -9.34 9.56 -0.71
N VAL A 263 -9.62 8.33 -0.30
CA VAL A 263 -8.74 7.55 0.58
C VAL A 263 -8.01 6.48 -0.22
N GLY A 264 -6.71 6.36 0.02
CA GLY A 264 -5.87 5.37 -0.64
C GLY A 264 -6.06 3.96 -0.07
N TYR A 265 -5.66 2.98 -0.87
CA TYR A 265 -5.67 1.57 -0.51
C TYR A 265 -4.25 0.96 -0.59
N LYS A 266 -3.84 0.22 0.45
CA LYS A 266 -2.53 -0.45 0.50
C LYS A 266 -2.68 -1.93 0.89
N PRO A 267 -2.74 -2.88 -0.06
CA PRO A 267 -2.54 -4.28 0.25
C PRO A 267 -1.08 -4.53 0.67
N ALA A 268 -0.87 -5.33 1.70
CA ALA A 268 0.44 -5.66 2.21
C ALA A 268 0.46 -7.06 2.83
N GLY A 269 1.62 -7.72 2.73
CA GLY A 269 1.85 -9.08 3.22
C GLY A 269 1.36 -10.16 2.25
N GLY A 270 2.25 -11.09 1.92
CA GLY A 270 1.96 -12.24 1.05
C GLY A 270 1.94 -11.95 -0.46
N ILE A 271 2.10 -10.71 -0.90
CA ILE A 271 2.12 -10.36 -2.33
C ILE A 271 3.58 -10.43 -2.82
N SER A 272 4.00 -11.59 -3.29
CA SER A 272 5.37 -11.85 -3.75
C SER A 272 5.49 -12.07 -5.25
N SER A 273 4.38 -12.33 -5.95
CA SER A 273 4.38 -12.55 -7.40
C SER A 273 3.72 -11.39 -8.16
N ALA A 274 4.21 -11.14 -9.37
CA ALA A 274 3.61 -10.21 -10.31
C ALA A 274 2.14 -10.52 -10.57
N LYS A 275 1.78 -11.81 -10.68
CA LYS A 275 0.40 -12.27 -10.90
C LYS A 275 -0.52 -11.85 -9.76
N ASP A 276 -0.11 -12.05 -8.52
CA ASP A 276 -0.91 -11.66 -7.34
C ASP A 276 -1.07 -10.15 -7.28
N CYS A 277 0.02 -9.39 -7.49
CA CYS A 277 -0.03 -7.93 -7.53
C CYS A 277 -1.03 -7.43 -8.59
N LEU A 278 -0.96 -7.95 -9.81
CA LEU A 278 -1.88 -7.59 -10.90
C LEU A 278 -3.34 -7.92 -10.56
N SER A 279 -3.59 -9.01 -9.81
CA SER A 279 -4.94 -9.36 -9.37
C SER A 279 -5.53 -8.33 -8.39
N HIS A 280 -4.72 -7.84 -7.46
CA HIS A 280 -5.12 -6.73 -6.56
C HIS A 280 -5.35 -5.42 -7.34
N MET A 281 -4.43 -5.06 -8.24
CA MET A 281 -4.55 -3.85 -9.06
C MET A 281 -5.79 -3.88 -9.95
N MET A 282 -6.13 -5.04 -10.50
CA MET A 282 -7.32 -5.22 -11.33
C MET A 282 -8.60 -4.96 -10.51
N LEU A 283 -8.72 -5.51 -9.30
CA LEU A 283 -9.86 -5.24 -8.42
C LEU A 283 -9.94 -3.76 -8.05
N VAL A 284 -8.83 -3.12 -7.73
CA VAL A 284 -8.77 -1.67 -7.44
C VAL A 284 -9.29 -0.87 -8.64
N LYS A 285 -8.81 -1.19 -9.85
CA LYS A 285 -9.28 -0.51 -11.07
C LYS A 285 -10.76 -0.72 -11.33
N GLU A 286 -11.30 -1.92 -11.11
CA GLU A 286 -12.70 -2.24 -11.35
C GLU A 286 -13.64 -1.59 -10.32
N GLU A 287 -13.25 -1.52 -9.05
CA GLU A 287 -14.09 -0.99 -7.98
C GLU A 287 -13.94 0.53 -7.78
N LEU A 288 -12.75 1.11 -8.03
CA LEU A 288 -12.43 2.51 -7.76
C LEU A 288 -12.06 3.34 -9.00
N GLY A 289 -11.77 2.68 -10.11
CA GLY A 289 -11.37 3.33 -11.35
C GLY A 289 -9.87 3.52 -11.52
N SER A 290 -9.47 3.97 -12.72
CA SER A 290 -8.05 4.09 -13.10
C SER A 290 -7.30 5.18 -12.31
N LYS A 291 -7.98 6.19 -11.77
CA LYS A 291 -7.41 7.24 -10.92
C LYS A 291 -6.71 6.64 -9.70
N TRP A 292 -7.28 5.54 -9.13
CA TRP A 292 -6.66 4.88 -7.98
C TRP A 292 -5.35 4.14 -8.30
N LEU A 293 -5.05 3.85 -9.55
CA LEU A 293 -3.73 3.26 -9.91
C LEU A 293 -2.63 4.32 -9.96
N HIS A 294 -2.49 5.11 -8.89
CA HIS A 294 -1.48 6.14 -8.70
C HIS A 294 -0.89 6.05 -7.29
N PRO A 295 0.42 6.30 -7.08
CA PRO A 295 1.06 6.13 -5.76
C PRO A 295 0.44 6.97 -4.64
N SER A 296 -0.27 8.02 -4.96
CA SER A 296 -1.01 8.83 -3.98
C SER A 296 -2.33 8.20 -3.49
N LEU A 297 -2.86 7.18 -4.19
CA LEU A 297 -4.12 6.51 -3.86
C LEU A 297 -4.01 4.98 -3.83
N PHE A 298 -2.91 4.42 -4.31
CA PHE A 298 -2.64 2.99 -4.27
C PHE A 298 -1.18 2.71 -3.96
N ARG A 299 -0.93 1.85 -3.01
CA ARG A 299 0.40 1.31 -2.70
C ARG A 299 0.35 -0.19 -2.57
N VAL A 300 1.46 -0.86 -2.78
CA VAL A 300 1.64 -2.29 -2.50
C VAL A 300 2.81 -2.44 -1.55
N GLY A 301 2.56 -2.92 -0.34
CA GLY A 301 3.64 -3.22 0.61
C GLY A 301 4.30 -4.56 0.25
N ALA A 302 5.54 -4.53 -0.21
CA ALA A 302 6.24 -5.72 -0.65
C ALA A 302 7.75 -5.63 -0.46
N SER A 303 8.41 -6.79 -0.38
CA SER A 303 9.88 -6.93 -0.36
C SER A 303 10.39 -7.64 -1.62
N SER A 304 9.94 -8.87 -1.86
CA SER A 304 10.42 -9.74 -2.96
C SER A 304 9.70 -9.52 -4.29
N LEU A 305 8.55 -8.86 -4.32
CA LEU A 305 7.73 -8.64 -5.52
C LEU A 305 8.51 -7.93 -6.65
N LEU A 306 9.37 -6.97 -6.30
CA LEU A 306 10.14 -6.23 -7.31
C LEU A 306 11.05 -7.16 -8.14
N SER A 307 11.66 -8.16 -7.49
CA SER A 307 12.49 -9.15 -8.18
C SER A 307 11.67 -10.00 -9.16
N ASP A 308 10.46 -10.41 -8.78
CA ASP A 308 9.61 -11.17 -9.69
C ASP A 308 9.15 -10.30 -10.88
N ILE A 309 8.77 -9.04 -10.64
CA ILE A 309 8.41 -8.11 -11.70
C ILE A 309 9.59 -7.90 -12.67
N GLU A 310 10.81 -7.70 -12.16
CA GLU A 310 12.01 -7.54 -12.99
C GLU A 310 12.24 -8.75 -13.90
N ARG A 311 12.11 -9.97 -13.34
CA ARG A 311 12.21 -11.23 -14.11
C ARG A 311 11.11 -11.36 -15.18
N GLN A 312 9.88 -10.98 -14.89
CA GLN A 312 8.79 -10.98 -15.87
C GLN A 312 9.04 -9.99 -17.02
N ILE A 313 9.56 -8.81 -16.71
CA ILE A 313 9.93 -7.81 -17.72
C ILE A 313 11.12 -8.32 -18.55
N GLU A 314 12.13 -8.91 -17.91
CA GLU A 314 13.27 -9.50 -18.61
C GLU A 314 12.83 -10.62 -19.56
N HIS A 315 11.97 -11.53 -19.11
CA HIS A 315 11.40 -12.57 -19.98
C HIS A 315 10.66 -11.97 -21.18
N PHE A 316 9.90 -10.91 -20.97
CA PHE A 316 9.21 -10.23 -22.08
C PHE A 316 10.19 -9.66 -23.11
N VAL A 317 11.31 -9.10 -22.66
CA VAL A 317 12.31 -8.41 -23.51
C VAL A 317 13.23 -9.40 -24.22
N THR A 318 13.61 -10.50 -23.54
CA THR A 318 14.67 -11.42 -24.00
C THR A 318 14.14 -12.77 -24.44
N GLY A 319 12.92 -13.13 -24.09
CA GLY A 319 12.34 -14.47 -24.26
C GLY A 319 12.81 -15.50 -23.21
N GLN A 320 13.67 -15.11 -22.27
CA GLN A 320 14.25 -15.98 -21.25
C GLN A 320 14.08 -15.39 -19.84
N TYR A 321 13.83 -16.25 -18.85
CA TYR A 321 13.86 -15.84 -17.44
C TYR A 321 15.30 -15.74 -16.96
N SER A 322 15.63 -14.63 -16.30
CA SER A 322 16.91 -14.51 -15.59
C SER A 322 17.00 -15.49 -14.43
N SER A 323 18.23 -15.84 -14.06
CA SER A 323 18.50 -16.54 -12.80
C SER A 323 17.93 -15.76 -11.63
N PHE A 324 17.41 -16.48 -10.63
CA PHE A 324 16.88 -15.88 -9.40
C PHE A 324 17.93 -15.02 -8.67
N ASN A 325 19.20 -15.39 -8.79
CA ASN A 325 20.32 -14.71 -8.12
C ASN A 325 20.82 -13.44 -8.85
N LEU A 326 20.29 -13.11 -10.02
CA LEU A 326 20.65 -11.85 -10.73
C LEU A 326 19.88 -10.62 -10.22
N SER A 327 18.90 -10.80 -9.36
CA SER A 327 18.20 -9.67 -8.73
C SER A 327 19.08 -9.02 -7.65
N LEU A 328 19.32 -7.71 -7.78
CA LEU A 328 20.14 -6.93 -6.85
C LEU A 328 19.60 -6.88 -5.40
N ILE A 329 18.41 -7.43 -5.14
CA ILE A 329 17.81 -7.48 -3.79
C ILE A 329 18.44 -8.60 -2.94
N HIS A 330 19.05 -9.61 -3.55
CA HIS A 330 19.63 -10.75 -2.86
C HIS A 330 21.14 -10.64 -2.58
N ILE A 331 21.74 -9.49 -2.84
CA ILE A 331 23.16 -9.25 -2.58
C ILE A 331 23.32 -8.56 -1.23
#